data_d262dfff40b535e44046de16f2333f37
#
_entry.id   d262dfff40b535e44046de16f2333f37
#
_cell.length_a   1.000
_cell.length_b   1.000
_cell.length_c   1.000
_cell.angle_alpha   90.00
_cell.angle_beta   90.00
_cell.angle_gamma   90.00
#
_symmetry.space_group_name_H-M   'P 1'
#
loop_
_entity.id
_entity.type
_entity.pdbx_description
1 polymer ?
#
loop_
_entity_poly.entity_id
_entity_poly.type
_entity_poly.pdbx_seq_one_letter_code
_entity_poly.pdbx_strand_id
1 'polypeptide(L)'
;MEDDILTIEEVAKYLRVSERTVYDWAQKGEIPSGKIGTVWRFKKSEIEKWVNDRLSSSSKPVVPGDQIQIKNILSPDRIIFLNHSTKHDALLELANNLSTAPQVKMSSELAVEILKREELMSTAIGRGIAIPHVRLSSVTDLVISVGISKCDIIDFQPIDDVPVRLLFMIAAAYNQHAYYLQTLSFFSSKLKNKELREALLNIEDPLEAYKLLIAE
;
A
#
# COMPACT_ATOMS: atom_id res chain seq x y z
N MET A 1 33.91 9.14 15.83
CA MET A 1 33.89 7.77 15.31
C MET A 1 34.12 7.90 13.81
N GLU A 2 35.21 7.34 13.29
CA GLU A 2 35.43 7.28 11.85
C GLU A 2 34.37 6.39 11.23
N ASP A 3 33.65 6.94 10.24
CA ASP A 3 32.65 6.18 9.47
C ASP A 3 33.41 5.28 8.48
N ASP A 4 33.46 3.97 8.74
CA ASP A 4 34.06 2.99 7.83
C ASP A 4 33.30 2.95 6.52
N ILE A 5 34.02 3.05 5.41
CA ILE A 5 33.46 2.95 4.06
C ILE A 5 33.59 1.50 3.58
N LEU A 6 32.46 0.84 3.33
CA LEU A 6 32.39 -0.53 2.90
C LEU A 6 32.32 -0.68 1.38
N THR A 7 32.85 -1.78 0.87
CA THR A 7 32.71 -2.25 -0.52
C THR A 7 31.42 -3.08 -0.69
N ILE A 8 31.07 -3.43 -1.94
CA ILE A 8 29.94 -4.37 -2.22
C ILE A 8 30.15 -5.71 -1.53
N GLU A 9 31.37 -6.27 -1.60
CA GLU A 9 31.73 -7.56 -0.99
C GLU A 9 31.54 -7.54 0.54
N GLU A 10 32.00 -6.48 1.20
CA GLU A 10 31.89 -6.31 2.66
C GLU A 10 30.42 -6.18 3.09
N VAL A 11 29.62 -5.42 2.34
CA VAL A 11 28.17 -5.31 2.60
C VAL A 11 27.47 -6.64 2.33
N ALA A 12 27.79 -7.34 1.25
CA ALA A 12 27.25 -8.67 0.95
C ALA A 12 27.55 -9.67 2.07
N LYS A 13 28.79 -9.68 2.58
CA LYS A 13 29.21 -10.51 3.71
C LYS A 13 28.48 -10.13 5.01
N TYR A 14 28.37 -8.83 5.29
CA TYR A 14 27.67 -8.30 6.48
C TYR A 14 26.20 -8.68 6.49
N LEU A 15 25.50 -8.53 5.33
CA LEU A 15 24.09 -8.82 5.16
C LEU A 15 23.79 -10.30 4.85
N ARG A 16 24.83 -11.13 4.63
CA ARG A 16 24.73 -12.54 4.23
C ARG A 16 23.90 -12.76 2.96
N VAL A 17 24.12 -11.90 1.96
CA VAL A 17 23.51 -11.98 0.63
C VAL A 17 24.58 -12.04 -0.44
N SER A 18 24.18 -12.26 -1.72
CA SER A 18 25.14 -12.22 -2.82
C SER A 18 25.57 -10.78 -3.16
N GLU A 19 26.81 -10.61 -3.66
CA GLU A 19 27.29 -9.32 -4.17
C GLU A 19 26.39 -8.75 -5.27
N ARG A 20 25.85 -9.64 -6.11
CA ARG A 20 24.90 -9.26 -7.16
C ARG A 20 23.64 -8.64 -6.57
N THR A 21 23.14 -9.16 -5.47
CA THR A 21 21.97 -8.61 -4.76
C THR A 21 22.27 -7.19 -4.26
N VAL A 22 23.44 -6.96 -3.66
CA VAL A 22 23.87 -5.65 -3.18
C VAL A 22 24.04 -4.66 -4.35
N TYR A 23 24.64 -5.12 -5.44
CA TYR A 23 24.80 -4.31 -6.65
C TYR A 23 23.45 -3.88 -7.23
N ASP A 24 22.50 -4.83 -7.36
CA ASP A 24 21.16 -4.55 -7.87
C ASP A 24 20.41 -3.56 -6.97
N TRP A 25 20.51 -3.68 -5.64
CA TRP A 25 19.93 -2.73 -4.70
C TRP A 25 20.57 -1.34 -4.80
N ALA A 26 21.90 -1.26 -4.94
CA ALA A 26 22.60 0.00 -5.11
C ALA A 26 22.22 0.69 -6.44
N GLN A 27 22.07 -0.08 -7.50
CA GLN A 27 21.68 0.44 -8.81
C GLN A 27 20.25 0.99 -8.82
N LYS A 28 19.35 0.36 -8.06
CA LYS A 28 17.94 0.78 -7.90
C LYS A 28 17.73 1.85 -6.82
N GLY A 29 18.78 2.21 -6.07
CA GLY A 29 18.66 3.13 -4.93
C GLY A 29 17.93 2.55 -3.72
N GLU A 30 17.82 1.23 -3.62
CA GLU A 30 17.12 0.51 -2.54
C GLU A 30 17.96 0.37 -1.26
N ILE A 31 19.28 0.62 -1.35
CA ILE A 31 20.23 0.58 -0.25
C ILE A 31 21.03 1.90 -0.23
N PRO A 32 21.31 2.51 0.95
CA PRO A 32 22.13 3.70 1.04
C PRO A 32 23.52 3.47 0.43
N SER A 33 23.83 4.14 -0.64
CA SER A 33 25.05 3.93 -1.39
C SER A 33 25.46 5.16 -2.18
N GLY A 34 26.75 5.31 -2.45
CA GLY A 34 27.30 6.34 -3.31
C GLY A 34 28.37 5.79 -4.24
N LYS A 35 28.58 6.43 -5.40
CA LYS A 35 29.69 6.09 -6.29
C LYS A 35 30.91 6.96 -5.98
N ILE A 36 32.04 6.33 -5.76
CA ILE A 36 33.37 7.00 -5.75
C ILE A 36 34.09 6.54 -7.02
N GLY A 37 34.17 7.44 -8.01
CA GLY A 37 34.57 7.06 -9.36
C GLY A 37 33.54 6.14 -10.02
N THR A 38 33.95 4.94 -10.38
CA THR A 38 33.10 3.93 -11.04
C THR A 38 32.56 2.85 -10.09
N VAL A 39 32.96 2.88 -8.81
CA VAL A 39 32.66 1.82 -7.85
C VAL A 39 31.70 2.26 -6.75
N TRP A 40 30.80 1.35 -6.38
CA TRP A 40 29.88 1.59 -5.28
C TRP A 40 30.59 1.57 -3.93
N ARG A 41 30.21 2.50 -3.04
CA ARG A 41 30.67 2.58 -1.66
C ARG A 41 29.51 2.84 -0.73
N PHE A 42 29.63 2.35 0.50
CA PHE A 42 28.57 2.35 1.49
C PHE A 42 29.17 2.84 2.82
N LYS A 43 28.50 3.76 3.49
CA LYS A 43 28.84 4.11 4.86
C LYS A 43 28.29 3.06 5.81
N LYS A 44 29.14 2.51 6.65
CA LYS A 44 28.75 1.46 7.60
C LYS A 44 27.60 1.90 8.50
N SER A 45 27.65 3.11 9.04
CA SER A 45 26.60 3.67 9.89
C SER A 45 25.24 3.78 9.15
N GLU A 46 25.23 4.12 7.87
CA GLU A 46 24.03 4.19 7.05
C GLU A 46 23.49 2.78 6.74
N ILE A 47 24.38 1.80 6.52
CA ILE A 47 23.97 0.39 6.34
C ILE A 47 23.40 -0.18 7.63
N GLU A 48 24.03 0.05 8.78
CA GLU A 48 23.53 -0.38 10.09
C GLU A 48 22.14 0.24 10.39
N LYS A 49 21.99 1.54 10.13
CA LYS A 49 20.70 2.21 10.26
C LYS A 49 19.66 1.60 9.33
N TRP A 50 19.97 1.39 8.06
CA TRP A 50 19.10 0.80 7.05
C TRP A 50 18.68 -0.65 7.42
N VAL A 51 19.63 -1.45 7.96
CA VAL A 51 19.35 -2.79 8.50
C VAL A 51 18.43 -2.70 9.70
N ASN A 52 18.73 -1.82 10.66
CA ASN A 52 17.92 -1.62 11.85
C ASN A 52 16.52 -1.12 11.48
N ASP A 53 16.39 -0.18 10.56
CA ASP A 53 15.10 0.32 10.08
C ASP A 53 14.29 -0.81 9.41
N ARG A 54 14.93 -1.71 8.67
CA ARG A 54 14.27 -2.88 8.05
C ARG A 54 14.01 -4.03 9.02
N LEU A 55 14.85 -4.22 10.02
CA LEU A 55 14.66 -5.24 11.06
C LEU A 55 13.79 -4.73 12.21
N SER A 56 13.85 -3.42 12.52
CA SER A 56 13.05 -2.77 13.58
C SER A 56 11.70 -2.28 13.07
N SER A 57 11.53 -2.06 11.77
CA SER A 57 10.23 -2.01 11.12
C SER A 57 9.65 -3.43 11.02
N SER A 58 9.87 -4.24 12.05
CA SER A 58 8.98 -5.31 12.37
C SER A 58 7.66 -4.67 12.86
N SER A 59 6.84 -4.18 11.91
CA SER A 59 5.46 -4.59 11.99
C SER A 59 5.53 -6.03 12.45
N LYS A 60 4.93 -6.36 13.59
CA LYS A 60 4.90 -7.71 14.19
C LYS A 60 5.00 -8.74 13.07
N PRO A 61 5.91 -9.73 13.14
CA PRO A 61 5.95 -10.78 12.14
C PRO A 61 4.52 -11.28 12.05
N VAL A 62 3.90 -11.13 10.87
CA VAL A 62 2.58 -11.69 10.64
C VAL A 62 2.79 -13.19 10.70
N VAL A 63 2.50 -13.76 11.86
CA VAL A 63 2.50 -15.20 12.07
C VAL A 63 1.46 -15.74 11.10
N PRO A 64 1.75 -16.78 10.31
CA PRO A 64 0.74 -17.42 9.49
C PRO A 64 -0.41 -17.86 10.40
N GLY A 65 -1.54 -17.12 10.35
CA GLY A 65 -2.68 -17.31 11.25
C GLY A 65 -3.17 -16.06 11.97
N ASP A 66 -2.41 -14.95 12.02
CA ASP A 66 -2.93 -13.69 12.56
C ASP A 66 -4.01 -13.12 11.64
N GLN A 67 -5.23 -13.05 12.16
CA GLN A 67 -6.35 -12.41 11.46
C GLN A 67 -6.05 -10.93 11.26
N ILE A 68 -6.28 -10.43 10.04
CA ILE A 68 -6.16 -9.01 9.74
C ILE A 68 -7.14 -8.25 10.62
N GLN A 69 -6.60 -7.41 11.51
CA GLN A 69 -7.41 -6.53 12.32
C GLN A 69 -7.64 -5.22 11.58
N ILE A 70 -8.77 -5.12 10.88
CA ILE A 70 -9.14 -3.93 10.07
C ILE A 70 -9.02 -2.64 10.89
N LYS A 71 -9.35 -2.66 12.18
CA LYS A 71 -9.27 -1.53 13.11
C LYS A 71 -7.86 -0.91 13.25
N ASN A 72 -6.82 -1.65 12.89
CA ASN A 72 -5.45 -1.16 12.96
C ASN A 72 -5.00 -0.44 11.66
N ILE A 73 -5.71 -0.69 10.55
CA ILE A 73 -5.33 -0.23 9.20
C ILE A 73 -6.36 0.72 8.57
N LEU A 74 -7.55 0.78 9.13
CA LEU A 74 -8.65 1.64 8.70
C LEU A 74 -9.20 2.43 9.90
N SER A 75 -9.57 3.68 9.69
CA SER A 75 -10.29 4.52 10.66
C SER A 75 -11.50 5.19 9.99
N PRO A 76 -12.51 5.64 10.76
CA PRO A 76 -13.72 6.24 10.18
C PRO A 76 -13.47 7.44 9.27
N ASP A 77 -12.46 8.27 9.57
CA ASP A 77 -12.04 9.44 8.78
C ASP A 77 -11.47 9.08 7.40
N ARG A 78 -11.12 7.80 7.19
CA ARG A 78 -10.67 7.26 5.89
C ARG A 78 -11.77 6.51 5.14
N ILE A 79 -13.02 6.73 5.51
CA ILE A 79 -14.19 6.29 4.73
C ILE A 79 -14.89 7.54 4.22
N ILE A 80 -14.96 7.69 2.91
CA ILE A 80 -15.54 8.88 2.25
C ILE A 80 -16.59 8.50 1.22
N PHE A 81 -17.54 9.40 1.01
CA PHE A 81 -18.54 9.28 -0.04
C PHE A 81 -18.07 10.06 -1.27
N LEU A 82 -17.90 9.34 -2.38
CA LEU A 82 -17.44 9.90 -3.64
C LEU A 82 -18.63 10.35 -4.49
N ASN A 83 -18.49 11.50 -5.15
CA ASN A 83 -19.51 12.05 -6.05
C ASN A 83 -19.02 12.14 -7.50
N HIS A 84 -17.93 11.45 -7.83
CA HIS A 84 -17.33 11.44 -9.16
C HIS A 84 -17.81 10.24 -9.96
N SER A 85 -18.05 10.46 -11.27
CA SER A 85 -18.44 9.42 -12.23
C SER A 85 -17.26 8.89 -13.05
N THR A 86 -16.06 9.49 -12.90
CA THR A 86 -14.83 9.06 -13.58
C THR A 86 -13.90 8.34 -12.63
N LYS A 87 -13.24 7.31 -13.14
CA LYS A 87 -12.21 6.55 -12.40
C LYS A 87 -11.09 7.46 -11.91
N HIS A 88 -10.60 8.36 -12.78
CA HIS A 88 -9.50 9.26 -12.47
C HIS A 88 -9.80 10.15 -11.26
N ASP A 89 -10.94 10.83 -11.26
CA ASP A 89 -11.31 11.75 -10.19
C ASP A 89 -11.59 11.00 -8.87
N ALA A 90 -12.28 9.86 -8.95
CA ALA A 90 -12.54 9.00 -7.79
C ALA A 90 -11.23 8.49 -7.14
N LEU A 91 -10.25 8.07 -7.96
CA LEU A 91 -8.95 7.64 -7.46
C LEU A 91 -8.16 8.79 -6.84
N LEU A 92 -8.19 9.99 -7.44
CA LEU A 92 -7.51 11.16 -6.87
C LEU A 92 -8.12 11.59 -5.54
N GLU A 93 -9.46 11.65 -5.45
CA GLU A 93 -10.13 12.02 -4.20
C GLU A 93 -9.79 11.03 -3.08
N LEU A 94 -9.84 9.73 -3.40
CA LEU A 94 -9.53 8.68 -2.43
C LEU A 94 -8.04 8.67 -2.04
N ALA A 95 -7.12 8.93 -2.99
CA ALA A 95 -5.69 9.05 -2.71
C ALA A 95 -5.38 10.28 -1.84
N ASN A 96 -6.06 11.40 -2.06
CA ASN A 96 -5.95 12.59 -1.22
C ASN A 96 -6.42 12.30 0.22
N ASN A 97 -7.52 11.60 0.38
CA ASN A 97 -7.98 11.17 1.71
C ASN A 97 -6.97 10.21 2.36
N LEU A 98 -6.48 9.18 1.63
CA LEU A 98 -5.49 8.24 2.16
C LEU A 98 -4.18 8.93 2.56
N SER A 99 -3.78 9.98 1.85
CA SER A 99 -2.57 10.74 2.11
C SER A 99 -2.60 11.55 3.42
N THR A 100 -3.78 11.73 4.02
CA THR A 100 -3.91 12.35 5.36
C THR A 100 -3.45 11.42 6.49
N ALA A 101 -3.30 10.13 6.18
CA ALA A 101 -2.84 9.15 7.16
C ALA A 101 -1.37 9.41 7.55
N PRO A 102 -1.02 9.35 8.86
CA PRO A 102 0.34 9.60 9.32
C PRO A 102 1.38 8.60 8.75
N GLN A 103 0.93 7.46 8.25
CA GLN A 103 1.74 6.44 7.60
C GLN A 103 2.23 6.88 6.21
N VAL A 104 1.56 7.82 5.54
CA VAL A 104 1.92 8.31 4.21
C VAL A 104 2.76 9.57 4.34
N LYS A 105 4.03 9.53 3.92
CA LYS A 105 4.96 10.64 4.04
C LYS A 105 4.99 11.59 2.83
N MET A 106 4.59 11.08 1.65
CA MET A 106 4.60 11.85 0.39
C MET A 106 3.28 11.65 -0.36
N SER A 107 2.35 12.59 -0.17
CA SER A 107 1.01 12.54 -0.80
C SER A 107 1.06 12.56 -2.33
N SER A 108 1.94 13.38 -2.91
CA SER A 108 2.07 13.48 -4.38
C SER A 108 2.55 12.18 -5.03
N GLU A 109 3.44 11.43 -4.36
CA GLU A 109 3.90 10.14 -4.84
C GLU A 109 2.77 9.11 -4.83
N LEU A 110 1.97 9.07 -3.76
CA LEU A 110 0.86 8.12 -3.63
C LEU A 110 -0.13 8.25 -4.80
N ALA A 111 -0.59 9.46 -5.10
CA ALA A 111 -1.56 9.69 -6.17
C ALA A 111 -1.01 9.26 -7.54
N VAL A 112 0.24 9.65 -7.84
CA VAL A 112 0.90 9.29 -9.12
C VAL A 112 1.03 7.78 -9.26
N GLU A 113 1.49 7.08 -8.23
CA GLU A 113 1.74 5.64 -8.31
C GLU A 113 0.43 4.81 -8.31
N ILE A 114 -0.62 5.27 -7.65
CA ILE A 114 -1.97 4.68 -7.75
C ILE A 114 -2.48 4.77 -9.19
N LEU A 115 -2.40 5.94 -9.81
CA LEU A 115 -2.86 6.14 -11.19
C LEU A 115 -2.05 5.28 -12.18
N LYS A 116 -0.73 5.29 -12.08
CA LYS A 116 0.15 4.43 -12.91
C LYS A 116 -0.18 2.95 -12.73
N ARG A 117 -0.44 2.50 -11.49
CA ARG A 117 -0.80 1.11 -11.21
C ARG A 117 -2.11 0.73 -11.87
N GLU A 118 -3.09 1.60 -11.83
CA GLU A 118 -4.40 1.38 -12.46
C GLU A 118 -4.32 1.37 -13.99
N GLU A 119 -3.46 2.20 -14.60
CA GLU A 119 -3.23 2.23 -16.05
C GLU A 119 -2.65 0.92 -16.57
N LEU A 120 -1.81 0.24 -15.78
CA LEU A 120 -1.21 -1.05 -16.17
C LEU A 120 -2.24 -2.16 -16.27
N MET A 121 -3.18 -2.20 -15.36
CA MET A 121 -4.25 -3.19 -15.29
C MET A 121 -5.31 -2.71 -14.32
N SER A 122 -6.57 -2.74 -14.73
CA SER A 122 -7.69 -2.38 -13.87
C SER A 122 -7.68 -3.17 -12.55
N THR A 123 -7.91 -2.46 -11.45
CA THR A 123 -8.05 -3.05 -10.11
C THR A 123 -9.49 -3.42 -9.78
N ALA A 124 -10.41 -3.29 -10.73
CA ALA A 124 -11.80 -3.73 -10.58
C ALA A 124 -11.86 -5.26 -10.58
N ILE A 125 -12.43 -5.82 -9.51
CA ILE A 125 -12.56 -7.28 -9.30
C ILE A 125 -13.97 -7.81 -9.59
N GLY A 126 -14.81 -6.98 -10.23
CA GLY A 126 -16.22 -7.26 -10.46
C GLY A 126 -17.11 -6.94 -9.26
N ARG A 127 -18.41 -7.16 -9.40
CA ARG A 127 -19.45 -6.93 -8.37
C ARG A 127 -19.52 -5.48 -7.88
N GLY A 128 -19.11 -4.53 -8.72
CA GLY A 128 -19.08 -3.11 -8.39
C GLY A 128 -17.94 -2.71 -7.44
N ILE A 129 -16.85 -3.49 -7.38
CA ILE A 129 -15.73 -3.29 -6.47
C ILE A 129 -14.43 -3.05 -7.24
N ALA A 130 -13.64 -2.06 -6.79
CA ALA A 130 -12.23 -1.91 -7.16
C ALA A 130 -11.36 -1.91 -5.90
N ILE A 131 -10.14 -2.48 -6.01
CA ILE A 131 -9.14 -2.47 -4.93
C ILE A 131 -7.85 -1.84 -5.46
N PRO A 132 -7.78 -0.51 -5.64
CA PRO A 132 -6.55 0.19 -5.99
C PRO A 132 -5.48 -0.03 -4.92
N HIS A 133 -4.24 -0.37 -5.33
CA HIS A 133 -3.24 -0.75 -4.34
C HIS A 133 -1.81 -0.50 -4.80
N VAL A 134 -0.96 -0.01 -3.87
CA VAL A 134 0.47 0.23 -4.12
C VAL A 134 1.33 -0.11 -2.91
N ARG A 135 2.62 -0.34 -3.16
CA ARG A 135 3.65 -0.39 -2.12
C ARG A 135 4.70 0.67 -2.40
N LEU A 136 4.99 1.52 -1.41
CA LEU A 136 5.87 2.67 -1.56
C LEU A 136 6.87 2.75 -0.40
N SER A 137 8.05 3.30 -0.68
CA SER A 137 9.05 3.60 0.36
C SER A 137 8.63 4.77 1.25
N SER A 138 7.78 5.65 0.73
CA SER A 138 7.20 6.78 1.46
C SER A 138 6.02 6.39 2.37
N VAL A 139 5.60 5.13 2.35
CA VAL A 139 4.60 4.58 3.27
C VAL A 139 5.31 3.77 4.36
N THR A 140 5.03 4.09 5.62
CA THR A 140 5.72 3.48 6.77
C THR A 140 4.99 2.26 7.32
N ASP A 141 3.69 2.16 7.13
CA ASP A 141 2.86 1.03 7.54
C ASP A 141 1.63 0.92 6.65
N LEU A 142 1.01 -0.29 6.60
CA LEU A 142 -0.18 -0.55 5.80
C LEU A 142 -1.36 0.29 6.29
N VAL A 143 -2.02 0.95 5.36
CA VAL A 143 -3.16 1.82 5.61
C VAL A 143 -4.16 1.73 4.46
N ILE A 144 -5.45 1.93 4.78
CA ILE A 144 -6.55 1.81 3.83
C ILE A 144 -7.43 3.05 3.88
N SER A 145 -7.94 3.45 2.72
CA SER A 145 -9.07 4.34 2.57
C SER A 145 -10.18 3.67 1.77
N VAL A 146 -11.43 3.91 2.16
CA VAL A 146 -12.62 3.34 1.51
C VAL A 146 -13.44 4.45 0.90
N GLY A 147 -13.71 4.32 -0.40
CA GLY A 147 -14.61 5.20 -1.14
C GLY A 147 -15.93 4.49 -1.44
N ILE A 148 -17.04 5.10 -1.03
CA ILE A 148 -18.39 4.66 -1.37
C ILE A 148 -18.95 5.65 -2.38
N SER A 149 -19.05 5.25 -3.65
CA SER A 149 -19.51 6.17 -4.70
C SER A 149 -21.02 6.29 -4.71
N LYS A 150 -21.50 7.52 -4.79
CA LYS A 150 -22.92 7.83 -5.03
C LYS A 150 -23.31 7.71 -6.50
N CYS A 151 -22.30 7.67 -7.40
CA CYS A 151 -22.48 7.53 -8.85
C CYS A 151 -21.85 6.22 -9.35
N ASP A 152 -22.34 5.73 -10.46
CA ASP A 152 -21.72 4.61 -11.18
C ASP A 152 -20.44 5.09 -11.87
N ILE A 153 -19.32 4.40 -11.60
CA ILE A 153 -18.04 4.66 -12.25
C ILE A 153 -17.83 3.56 -13.30
N ILE A 154 -18.06 3.88 -14.56
CA ILE A 154 -18.13 2.91 -15.66
C ILE A 154 -16.78 2.67 -16.34
N ASP A 155 -15.81 3.58 -16.19
CA ASP A 155 -14.53 3.57 -16.89
C ASP A 155 -13.44 2.74 -16.20
N PHE A 156 -13.78 1.99 -15.12
CA PHE A 156 -12.91 0.98 -14.50
C PHE A 156 -12.72 -0.28 -15.35
N GLN A 157 -13.56 -0.51 -16.37
CA GLN A 157 -13.55 -1.73 -17.18
C GLN A 157 -13.65 -3.01 -16.32
N PRO A 158 -14.71 -3.16 -15.52
CA PRO A 158 -14.89 -4.31 -14.67
C PRO A 158 -15.08 -5.61 -15.49
N ILE A 159 -14.71 -6.75 -14.90
CA ILE A 159 -14.75 -8.06 -15.57
C ILE A 159 -16.20 -8.50 -15.91
N ASP A 160 -17.17 -8.02 -15.14
CA ASP A 160 -18.60 -8.43 -15.20
C ASP A 160 -19.54 -7.30 -15.65
N ASP A 161 -18.99 -6.24 -16.23
CA ASP A 161 -19.71 -5.03 -16.70
C ASP A 161 -20.54 -4.32 -15.60
N VAL A 162 -20.35 -4.67 -14.33
CA VAL A 162 -21.00 -3.99 -13.21
C VAL A 162 -20.23 -2.73 -12.84
N PRO A 163 -20.83 -1.52 -12.92
CA PRO A 163 -20.15 -0.28 -12.58
C PRO A 163 -19.56 -0.29 -11.17
N VAL A 164 -18.35 0.26 -11.01
CA VAL A 164 -17.69 0.33 -9.70
C VAL A 164 -18.36 1.40 -8.84
N ARG A 165 -18.70 1.03 -7.60
CA ARG A 165 -19.24 1.93 -6.58
C ARG A 165 -18.55 1.79 -5.22
N LEU A 166 -17.77 0.73 -5.01
CA LEU A 166 -17.01 0.50 -3.79
C LEU A 166 -15.51 0.43 -4.12
N LEU A 167 -14.72 1.32 -3.54
CA LEU A 167 -13.27 1.40 -3.73
C LEU A 167 -12.57 1.14 -2.40
N PHE A 168 -11.61 0.22 -2.37
CA PHE A 168 -10.79 -0.09 -1.20
C PHE A 168 -9.33 0.19 -1.57
N MET A 169 -8.86 1.40 -1.34
CA MET A 169 -7.50 1.80 -1.68
C MET A 169 -6.53 1.41 -0.57
N ILE A 170 -5.49 0.67 -0.92
CA ILE A 170 -4.50 0.11 0.01
C ILE A 170 -3.13 0.65 -0.32
N ALA A 171 -2.46 1.26 0.66
CA ALA A 171 -1.05 1.60 0.58
C ALA A 171 -0.27 0.85 1.67
N ALA A 172 0.91 0.33 1.32
CA ALA A 172 1.76 -0.41 2.25
C ALA A 172 3.24 -0.07 2.04
N ALA A 173 4.04 -0.30 3.06
CA ALA A 173 5.49 -0.21 2.96
C ALA A 173 6.05 -1.36 2.09
N TYR A 174 7.21 -1.13 1.44
CA TYR A 174 7.84 -2.14 0.58
C TYR A 174 8.14 -3.46 1.30
N ASN A 175 8.49 -3.42 2.58
CA ASN A 175 8.81 -4.59 3.40
C ASN A 175 7.59 -5.35 3.92
N GLN A 176 6.36 -4.87 3.67
CA GLN A 176 5.11 -5.50 4.14
C GLN A 176 4.43 -6.37 3.08
N HIS A 177 5.20 -7.02 2.20
CA HIS A 177 4.64 -7.77 1.07
C HIS A 177 3.63 -8.85 1.49
N ALA A 178 3.94 -9.64 2.52
CA ALA A 178 3.05 -10.70 2.99
C ALA A 178 1.74 -10.13 3.56
N TYR A 179 1.83 -9.10 4.43
CA TYR A 179 0.68 -8.45 5.05
C TYR A 179 -0.20 -7.74 4.01
N TYR A 180 0.43 -7.10 3.03
CA TYR A 180 -0.25 -6.50 1.89
C TYR A 180 -1.06 -7.53 1.07
N LEU A 181 -0.48 -8.68 0.70
CA LEU A 181 -1.19 -9.74 -0.03
C LEU A 181 -2.33 -10.35 0.80
N GLN A 182 -2.13 -10.55 2.10
CA GLN A 182 -3.17 -11.01 3.01
C GLN A 182 -4.35 -10.02 3.07
N THR A 183 -4.04 -8.71 3.12
CA THR A 183 -5.06 -7.65 3.13
C THR A 183 -5.87 -7.64 1.84
N LEU A 184 -5.23 -7.76 0.68
CA LEU A 184 -5.90 -7.87 -0.61
C LEU A 184 -6.84 -9.10 -0.64
N SER A 185 -6.33 -10.26 -0.21
CA SER A 185 -7.10 -11.51 -0.13
C SER A 185 -8.29 -11.39 0.82
N PHE A 186 -8.08 -10.79 2.00
CA PHE A 186 -9.11 -10.56 3.00
C PHE A 186 -10.26 -9.72 2.43
N PHE A 187 -9.98 -8.55 1.86
CA PHE A 187 -11.03 -7.70 1.30
C PHE A 187 -11.71 -8.36 0.09
N SER A 188 -10.94 -8.98 -0.80
CA SER A 188 -11.52 -9.73 -1.93
C SER A 188 -12.48 -10.84 -1.47
N SER A 189 -12.19 -11.48 -0.34
CA SER A 189 -13.05 -12.52 0.24
C SER A 189 -14.26 -11.93 0.98
N LYS A 190 -14.04 -10.95 1.87
CA LYS A 190 -15.10 -10.31 2.67
C LYS A 190 -16.16 -9.66 1.78
N LEU A 191 -15.72 -9.02 0.70
CA LEU A 191 -16.58 -8.33 -0.26
C LEU A 191 -17.30 -9.27 -1.25
N LYS A 192 -17.12 -10.60 -1.16
CA LYS A 192 -18.01 -11.57 -1.83
C LYS A 192 -19.41 -11.58 -1.25
N ASN A 193 -19.55 -11.22 0.03
CA ASN A 193 -20.84 -11.13 0.70
C ASN A 193 -21.68 -9.99 0.07
N LYS A 194 -22.84 -10.35 -0.48
CA LYS A 194 -23.74 -9.41 -1.19
C LYS A 194 -24.42 -8.46 -0.22
N GLU A 195 -24.87 -8.97 0.91
CA GLU A 195 -25.56 -8.20 1.94
C GLU A 195 -24.65 -7.09 2.50
N LEU A 196 -23.37 -7.40 2.71
CA LEU A 196 -22.38 -6.40 3.13
C LEU A 196 -22.22 -5.28 2.10
N ARG A 197 -22.10 -5.65 0.80
CA ARG A 197 -21.98 -4.64 -0.25
C ARG A 197 -23.20 -3.74 -0.35
N GLU A 198 -24.40 -4.33 -0.31
CA GLU A 198 -25.67 -3.59 -0.34
C GLU A 198 -25.81 -2.68 0.88
N ALA A 199 -25.44 -3.16 2.07
CA ALA A 199 -25.43 -2.35 3.28
C ALA A 199 -24.47 -1.15 3.15
N LEU A 200 -23.24 -1.37 2.69
CA LEU A 200 -22.26 -0.30 2.48
C LEU A 200 -22.75 0.77 1.48
N LEU A 201 -23.42 0.36 0.39
CA LEU A 201 -23.93 1.27 -0.62
C LEU A 201 -25.11 2.14 -0.12
N ASN A 202 -25.84 1.68 0.90
CA ASN A 202 -27.00 2.36 1.47
C ASN A 202 -26.66 3.20 2.73
N ILE A 203 -25.42 3.10 3.23
CA ILE A 203 -24.97 3.88 4.38
C ILE A 203 -24.68 5.33 3.99
N GLU A 204 -24.98 6.26 4.90
CA GLU A 204 -24.71 7.69 4.76
C GLU A 204 -23.73 8.23 5.84
N ASP A 205 -23.38 7.39 6.83
CA ASP A 205 -22.44 7.73 7.91
C ASP A 205 -21.16 6.90 7.81
N PRO A 206 -19.97 7.53 7.68
CA PRO A 206 -18.68 6.83 7.66
C PRO A 206 -18.44 5.95 8.89
N LEU A 207 -18.94 6.36 10.07
CA LEU A 207 -18.79 5.59 11.30
C LEU A 207 -19.60 4.28 11.26
N GLU A 208 -20.79 4.29 10.67
CA GLU A 208 -21.59 3.08 10.47
C GLU A 208 -20.93 2.14 9.46
N ALA A 209 -20.40 2.67 8.35
CA ALA A 209 -19.64 1.88 7.38
C ALA A 209 -18.39 1.26 8.02
N TYR A 210 -17.68 2.01 8.87
CA TYR A 210 -16.55 1.49 9.64
C TYR A 210 -16.97 0.32 10.54
N LYS A 211 -18.05 0.48 11.31
CA LYS A 211 -18.55 -0.60 12.19
C LYS A 211 -18.89 -1.87 11.42
N LEU A 212 -19.52 -1.74 10.24
CA LEU A 212 -19.80 -2.88 9.36
C LEU A 212 -18.54 -3.56 8.84
N LEU A 213 -17.51 -2.79 8.50
CA LEU A 213 -16.26 -3.33 7.97
C LEU A 213 -15.43 -4.05 9.03
N ILE A 214 -15.46 -3.60 10.29
CA ILE A 214 -14.72 -4.23 11.40
C ILE A 214 -15.49 -5.36 12.08
N ALA A 215 -16.79 -5.51 11.82
CA ALA A 215 -17.58 -6.63 12.31
C ALA A 215 -17.04 -7.96 11.74
N GLU A 216 -16.99 -9.00 12.58
CA GLU A 216 -16.54 -10.36 12.24
C GLU A 216 -17.53 -11.10 11.33
#